data_b94d0afe4984144b4ae9a014151d3f45
#
_entry.id   b94d0afe4984144b4ae9a014151d3f45
#
_cell.length_a   1.000
_cell.length_b   1.000
_cell.length_c   1.000
_cell.angle_alpha   90.00
_cell.angle_beta   90.00
_cell.angle_gamma   90.00
#
_symmetry.space_group_name_H-M   'P 1'
#
loop_
_entity.id
_entity.type
_entity.pdbx_description
1 polymer ?
#
loop_
_entity_poly.entity_id
_entity_poly.type
_entity_poly.pdbx_seq_one_letter_code
_entity_poly.pdbx_strand_id
1 'polypeptide(L)'
;MEKSGTMLVGTDIAAACATFAPFPVLSLGLNCATGPADMESHIRYLSQHWPGRISCVPNQGLPEVVNGRTCYPLRPDEYAQAMRRFVTEYGVSIVGGCCGTTPAHTRALVAALQGVAPKKREAAA
;
A
#
# COMPACT_ATOMS: atom_id res chain seq x y z
N MET A 1 -6.81 6.34 0.83
CA MET A 1 -7.15 7.05 2.09
C MET A 1 -6.41 8.38 2.16
N GLU A 2 -7.01 9.33 2.82
CA GLU A 2 -6.35 10.59 3.07
C GLU A 2 -5.20 10.44 4.09
N LYS A 3 -4.32 11.43 4.17
CA LYS A 3 -3.21 11.43 5.13
C LYS A 3 -3.68 11.33 6.58
N SER A 4 -4.87 11.83 6.87
CA SER A 4 -5.51 11.74 8.19
C SER A 4 -5.88 10.30 8.60
N GLY A 5 -5.77 9.33 7.69
CA GLY A 5 -6.14 7.94 7.95
C GLY A 5 -7.62 7.64 7.72
N THR A 6 -8.34 8.56 7.10
CA THR A 6 -9.75 8.38 6.76
C THR A 6 -9.98 8.49 5.26
N MET A 7 -11.07 7.91 4.78
CA MET A 7 -11.59 8.22 3.45
C MET A 7 -12.20 9.62 3.45
N LEU A 8 -12.44 10.16 2.26
CA LEU A 8 -12.92 11.53 2.10
C LEU A 8 -14.18 11.85 2.92
N VAL A 9 -15.02 10.86 3.16
CA VAL A 9 -16.25 10.99 3.97
C VAL A 9 -16.08 10.51 5.42
N GLY A 10 -14.84 10.36 5.90
CA GLY A 10 -14.54 10.06 7.29
C GLY A 10 -14.46 8.58 7.67
N THR A 11 -14.62 7.65 6.72
CA THR A 11 -14.49 6.21 7.00
C THR A 11 -13.02 5.85 7.25
N ASP A 12 -12.71 5.27 8.39
CA ASP A 12 -11.36 4.80 8.71
C ASP A 12 -11.14 3.34 8.26
N ILE A 13 -9.89 2.86 8.41
CA ILE A 13 -9.54 1.51 7.96
C ILE A 13 -10.28 0.42 8.76
N ALA A 14 -10.52 0.64 10.03
CA ALA A 14 -11.25 -0.33 10.86
C ALA A 14 -12.71 -0.45 10.40
N ALA A 15 -13.36 0.67 10.11
CA ALA A 15 -14.72 0.68 9.59
C ALA A 15 -14.81 0.05 8.20
N ALA A 16 -13.85 0.32 7.32
CA ALA A 16 -13.80 -0.30 6.00
C ALA A 16 -13.62 -1.82 6.10
N CYS A 17 -12.71 -2.27 6.95
CA CYS A 17 -12.46 -3.68 7.18
C CYS A 17 -13.73 -4.39 7.68
N ALA A 18 -14.41 -3.82 8.67
CA ALA A 18 -15.66 -4.37 9.20
C ALA A 18 -16.78 -4.40 8.15
N THR A 19 -16.86 -3.38 7.32
CA THR A 19 -17.88 -3.31 6.26
C THR A 19 -17.70 -4.41 5.22
N PHE A 20 -16.46 -4.72 4.83
CA PHE A 20 -16.18 -5.70 3.79
C PHE A 20 -16.02 -7.13 4.32
N ALA A 21 -15.86 -7.31 5.63
CA ALA A 21 -15.62 -8.63 6.23
C ALA A 21 -16.64 -9.70 5.83
N PRO A 22 -17.97 -9.41 5.76
CA PRO A 22 -18.95 -10.43 5.39
C PRO A 22 -19.01 -10.74 3.90
N PHE A 23 -18.29 -10.01 3.05
CA PHE A 23 -18.33 -10.21 1.60
C PHE A 23 -17.19 -11.09 1.12
N PRO A 24 -17.41 -11.93 0.06
CA PRO A 24 -16.36 -12.82 -0.47
C PRO A 24 -15.43 -12.07 -1.43
N VAL A 25 -14.77 -11.01 -0.95
CA VAL A 25 -13.81 -10.26 -1.75
C VAL A 25 -12.47 -10.99 -1.81
N LEU A 26 -11.80 -10.94 -2.95
CA LEU A 26 -10.52 -11.60 -3.17
C LEU A 26 -9.40 -10.92 -2.38
N SER A 27 -9.40 -9.60 -2.35
CA SER A 27 -8.40 -8.82 -1.64
C SER A 27 -9.00 -7.51 -1.14
N LEU A 28 -8.41 -6.96 -0.10
CA LEU A 28 -8.68 -5.61 0.39
C LEU A 28 -7.35 -4.88 0.51
N GLY A 29 -7.33 -3.63 0.18
CA GLY A 29 -6.08 -2.88 0.24
C GLY A 29 -6.25 -1.40 0.06
N LEU A 30 -5.11 -0.74 -0.06
CA LEU A 30 -5.01 0.71 -0.22
C LEU A 30 -4.36 1.02 -1.55
N ASN A 31 -4.89 2.04 -2.23
CA ASN A 31 -4.22 2.55 -3.41
C ASN A 31 -4.35 4.05 -3.51
N CYS A 32 -3.38 4.69 -4.17
CA CYS A 32 -3.39 6.12 -4.45
C CYS A 32 -3.44 6.98 -3.17
N ALA A 33 -3.76 8.24 -3.30
CA ALA A 33 -3.89 9.27 -2.26
C ALA A 33 -2.59 9.62 -1.53
N THR A 34 -1.85 8.65 -1.02
CA THR A 34 -0.62 8.87 -0.26
C THR A 34 0.51 7.95 -0.72
N GLY A 35 1.72 8.18 -0.23
CA GLY A 35 2.87 7.30 -0.42
C GLY A 35 2.92 6.17 0.60
N PRO A 36 3.91 5.25 0.46
CA PRO A 36 4.01 4.07 1.34
C PRO A 36 4.13 4.42 2.82
N ALA A 37 4.88 5.46 3.15
CA ALA A 37 5.10 5.85 4.55
C ALA A 37 3.79 6.21 5.25
N ASP A 38 2.90 6.91 4.55
CA ASP A 38 1.61 7.31 5.11
C ASP A 38 0.60 6.14 5.16
N MET A 39 0.85 5.08 4.41
CA MET A 39 0.00 3.89 4.38
C MET A 39 0.37 2.84 5.43
N GLU A 40 1.57 2.91 6.00
CA GLU A 40 2.12 1.81 6.80
C GLU A 40 1.22 1.41 7.97
N SER A 41 0.69 2.37 8.74
CA SER A 41 -0.17 2.06 9.88
C SER A 41 -1.45 1.36 9.46
N HIS A 42 -2.00 1.71 8.30
CA HIS A 42 -3.21 1.10 7.76
C HIS A 42 -2.94 -0.30 7.22
N ILE A 43 -1.80 -0.49 6.57
CA ILE A 43 -1.36 -1.82 6.11
C ILE A 43 -1.11 -2.73 7.31
N ARG A 44 -0.52 -2.21 8.37
CA ARG A 44 -0.33 -2.95 9.63
C ARG A 44 -1.67 -3.39 10.23
N TYR A 45 -2.65 -2.50 10.24
CA TYR A 45 -4.00 -2.84 10.70
C TYR A 45 -4.61 -3.97 9.89
N LEU A 46 -4.57 -3.88 8.56
CA LEU A 46 -5.07 -4.93 7.68
C LEU A 46 -4.31 -6.25 7.89
N SER A 47 -3.00 -6.18 8.10
CA SER A 47 -2.19 -7.37 8.38
C SER A 47 -2.66 -8.11 9.63
N GLN A 48 -3.14 -7.39 10.62
CA GLN A 48 -3.57 -7.95 11.90
C GLN A 48 -5.05 -8.36 11.92
N HIS A 49 -5.88 -7.76 11.09
CA HIS A 49 -7.34 -7.89 11.21
C HIS A 49 -8.05 -8.42 9.96
N TRP A 50 -7.46 -8.28 8.77
CA TRP A 50 -8.08 -8.75 7.54
C TRP A 50 -7.61 -10.17 7.22
N PRO A 51 -8.52 -11.17 7.12
CA PRO A 51 -8.13 -12.57 6.91
C PRO A 51 -7.74 -12.90 5.48
N GLY A 52 -8.16 -12.10 4.51
CA GLY A 52 -7.88 -12.31 3.09
C GLY A 52 -6.57 -11.69 2.63
N ARG A 53 -6.39 -11.64 1.33
CA ARG A 53 -5.22 -11.02 0.70
C ARG A 53 -5.27 -9.50 0.85
N ILE A 54 -4.09 -8.90 0.98
CA ILE A 54 -3.92 -7.46 1.10
C ILE A 54 -3.21 -6.94 -0.14
N SER A 55 -3.75 -5.86 -0.71
CA SER A 55 -3.11 -5.12 -1.80
C SER A 55 -2.61 -3.76 -1.33
N CYS A 56 -1.52 -3.30 -1.93
CA CYS A 56 -0.97 -1.98 -1.65
C CYS A 56 -0.43 -1.37 -2.95
N VAL A 57 -1.02 -0.26 -3.36
CA VAL A 57 -0.71 0.42 -4.62
C VAL A 57 -0.59 1.93 -4.35
N PRO A 58 0.50 2.37 -3.70
CA PRO A 58 0.67 3.77 -3.29
C PRO A 58 1.10 4.67 -4.43
N ASN A 59 0.96 5.97 -4.21
CA ASN A 59 1.65 6.99 -4.98
C ASN A 59 3.15 6.95 -4.66
N GLN A 60 3.96 7.58 -5.51
CA GLN A 60 5.40 7.73 -5.26
C GLN A 60 5.67 8.94 -4.35
N GLY A 61 5.07 8.90 -3.17
CA GLY A 61 5.03 10.00 -2.21
C GLY A 61 3.85 10.94 -2.45
N LEU A 62 3.81 12.04 -1.71
CA LEU A 62 2.84 13.10 -1.95
C LEU A 62 3.31 13.98 -3.10
N PRO A 63 2.39 14.44 -3.97
CA PRO A 63 2.79 15.26 -5.09
C PRO A 63 3.36 16.62 -4.63
N GLU A 64 4.41 17.06 -5.31
CA GLU A 64 5.03 18.36 -5.12
C GLU A 64 5.00 19.14 -6.42
N VAL A 65 4.86 20.46 -6.35
CA VAL A 65 4.96 21.33 -7.51
C VAL A 65 6.37 21.91 -7.58
N VAL A 66 7.11 21.54 -8.62
CA VAL A 66 8.48 22.03 -8.86
C VAL A 66 8.52 22.65 -10.25
N ASN A 67 8.88 23.94 -10.32
CA ASN A 67 8.92 24.69 -11.58
C ASN A 67 7.62 24.59 -12.40
N GLY A 68 6.47 24.65 -11.73
CA GLY A 68 5.16 24.57 -12.36
C GLY A 68 4.73 23.16 -12.78
N ARG A 69 5.51 22.14 -12.45
CA ARG A 69 5.20 20.73 -12.78
C ARG A 69 4.94 19.94 -11.50
N THR A 70 3.96 19.04 -11.57
CA THR A 70 3.71 18.08 -10.49
C THR A 70 4.78 17.00 -10.52
N CYS A 71 5.47 16.81 -9.39
CA CYS A 71 6.50 15.81 -9.23
C CYS A 71 6.19 14.93 -8.02
N TYR A 72 6.62 13.68 -8.07
CA TYR A 72 6.50 12.73 -6.96
C TYR A 72 7.90 12.41 -6.44
N PRO A 73 8.19 12.67 -5.14
CA PRO A 73 9.57 12.65 -4.64
C PRO A 73 10.14 11.26 -4.38
N LEU A 74 9.31 10.22 -4.26
CA LEU A 74 9.79 8.89 -3.90
C LEU A 74 10.53 8.25 -5.07
N ARG A 75 11.78 7.87 -4.82
CA ARG A 75 12.64 7.27 -5.83
C ARG A 75 12.37 5.77 -5.99
N PRO A 76 12.73 5.17 -7.15
CA PRO A 76 12.50 3.74 -7.40
C PRO A 76 13.05 2.81 -6.33
N ASP A 77 14.27 3.04 -5.83
CA ASP A 77 14.88 2.21 -4.80
C ASP A 77 14.17 2.32 -3.45
N GLU A 78 13.79 3.53 -3.07
CA GLU A 78 13.05 3.78 -1.84
C GLU A 78 11.66 3.11 -1.87
N TYR A 79 10.98 3.24 -2.99
CA TYR A 79 9.70 2.59 -3.23
C TYR A 79 9.80 1.07 -3.14
N ALA A 80 10.78 0.49 -3.84
CA ALA A 80 10.98 -0.95 -3.88
C ALA A 80 11.27 -1.53 -2.49
N GLN A 81 12.09 -0.84 -1.69
CA GLN A 81 12.40 -1.25 -0.32
C GLN A 81 11.19 -1.18 0.60
N ALA A 82 10.38 -0.12 0.50
CA ALA A 82 9.16 0.02 1.29
C ALA A 82 8.17 -1.11 0.98
N MET A 83 7.97 -1.41 -0.30
CA MET A 83 7.05 -2.46 -0.73
C MET A 83 7.55 -3.85 -0.33
N ARG A 84 8.85 -4.10 -0.45
CA ARG A 84 9.44 -5.36 0.02
C ARG A 84 9.21 -5.55 1.52
N ARG A 85 9.37 -4.51 2.30
CA ARG A 85 9.10 -4.54 3.74
C ARG A 85 7.64 -4.88 4.03
N PHE A 86 6.70 -4.30 3.30
CA PHE A 86 5.29 -4.60 3.45
C PHE A 86 4.96 -6.07 3.14
N VAL A 87 5.61 -6.63 2.12
CA VAL A 87 5.47 -8.05 1.78
C VAL A 87 6.06 -8.94 2.87
N THR A 88 7.26 -8.64 3.33
CA THR A 88 8.00 -9.50 4.28
C THR A 88 7.56 -9.33 5.72
N GLU A 89 7.11 -8.14 6.11
CA GLU A 89 6.72 -7.86 7.50
C GLU A 89 5.21 -7.93 7.72
N TYR A 90 4.41 -7.48 6.75
CA TYR A 90 2.96 -7.39 6.89
C TYR A 90 2.18 -8.38 6.04
N GLY A 91 2.85 -9.14 5.18
CA GLY A 91 2.20 -10.16 4.38
C GLY A 91 1.33 -9.63 3.24
N VAL A 92 1.63 -8.45 2.74
CA VAL A 92 0.98 -7.92 1.54
C VAL A 92 1.32 -8.82 0.36
N SER A 93 0.33 -9.21 -0.42
CA SER A 93 0.51 -10.18 -1.52
C SER A 93 0.28 -9.61 -2.91
N ILE A 94 -0.32 -8.44 -3.01
CA ILE A 94 -0.55 -7.75 -4.28
C ILE A 94 0.03 -6.35 -4.16
N VAL A 95 1.00 -6.02 -5.00
CA VAL A 95 1.70 -4.74 -4.94
C VAL A 95 1.77 -4.09 -6.31
N GLY A 96 1.82 -2.79 -6.31
CA GLY A 96 1.96 -1.99 -7.51
C GLY A 96 2.22 -0.54 -7.17
N GLY A 97 2.07 0.34 -8.14
CA GLY A 97 2.20 1.77 -7.96
C GLY A 97 1.07 2.52 -8.64
N CYS A 98 0.77 3.70 -8.13
CA CYS A 98 -0.24 4.59 -8.69
C CYS A 98 0.43 5.86 -9.24
N CYS A 99 -0.01 7.03 -8.84
CA CYS A 99 0.48 8.28 -9.38
C CYS A 99 1.98 8.47 -9.14
N GLY A 100 2.69 8.93 -10.14
CA GLY A 100 4.14 9.14 -10.09
C GLY A 100 4.97 7.88 -10.36
N THR A 101 4.35 6.72 -10.53
CA THR A 101 5.05 5.47 -10.84
C THR A 101 5.54 5.49 -12.29
N THR A 102 6.82 5.23 -12.46
CA THR A 102 7.47 5.11 -13.77
C THR A 102 7.89 3.67 -14.03
N PRO A 103 8.28 3.32 -15.28
CA PRO A 103 8.84 2.00 -15.54
C PRO A 103 10.05 1.66 -14.66
N ALA A 104 10.85 2.66 -14.28
CA ALA A 104 11.99 2.46 -13.37
C ALA A 104 11.52 2.02 -11.96
N HIS A 105 10.43 2.59 -11.46
CA HIS A 105 9.82 2.16 -10.18
C HIS A 105 9.35 0.71 -10.26
N THR A 106 8.63 0.36 -11.31
CA THR A 106 8.13 -1.01 -11.49
C THR A 106 9.27 -2.01 -11.64
N ARG A 107 10.31 -1.64 -12.37
CA ARG A 107 11.49 -2.49 -12.55
C ARG A 107 12.20 -2.75 -11.23
N ALA A 108 12.40 -1.72 -10.42
CA ALA A 108 13.02 -1.83 -9.11
C ALA A 108 12.17 -2.70 -8.17
N LEU A 109 10.84 -2.55 -8.22
CA LEU A 109 9.91 -3.37 -7.44
C LEU A 109 10.03 -4.85 -7.79
N VAL A 110 9.99 -5.18 -9.07
CA VAL A 110 10.09 -6.57 -9.55
C VAL A 110 11.43 -7.17 -9.12
N ALA A 111 12.53 -6.44 -9.25
CA ALA A 111 13.84 -6.91 -8.84
C ALA A 111 13.92 -7.15 -7.33
N ALA A 112 13.34 -6.26 -6.52
CA ALA A 112 13.35 -6.39 -5.07
C ALA A 112 12.51 -7.57 -4.56
N LEU A 113 11.49 -7.97 -5.30
CA LEU A 113 10.57 -9.03 -4.90
C LEU A 113 10.89 -10.39 -5.52
N GLN A 114 11.90 -10.48 -6.37
CA GLN A 114 12.31 -11.76 -6.94
C GLN A 114 12.68 -12.76 -5.86
N GLY A 115 12.01 -13.93 -5.86
CA GLY A 115 12.23 -14.97 -4.87
C GLY A 115 11.70 -14.65 -3.46
N VAL A 116 10.97 -13.55 -3.29
CA VAL A 116 10.42 -13.13 -2.01
C VAL A 116 8.98 -13.62 -1.89
N ALA A 117 8.67 -14.34 -0.80
CA ALA A 117 7.32 -14.76 -0.49
C ALA A 117 6.69 -13.82 0.56
N PRO A 118 5.38 -13.58 0.50
CA PRO A 118 4.68 -12.83 1.53
C PRO A 118 4.75 -13.55 2.89
N LYS A 119 4.85 -12.78 3.96
CA LYS A 119 4.75 -13.33 5.31
C LYS A 119 3.41 -14.02 5.49
N LYS A 120 3.42 -15.23 6.06
CA LYS A 120 2.19 -15.91 6.46
C LYS A 120 1.56 -15.15 7.62
N ARG A 121 0.26 -14.92 7.52
CA ARG A 121 -0.50 -14.16 8.52
C ARG A 121 -1.63 -15.00 9.09
N GLU A 122 -1.86 -14.83 10.39
CA GLU A 122 -3.07 -15.26 11.05
C GLU A 122 -3.79 -14.01 11.51
N ALA A 123 -4.79 -13.56 10.76
CA ALA A 123 -5.57 -12.40 11.13
C ALA A 123 -6.56 -12.76 12.24
N ALA A 124 -6.74 -11.84 13.18
CA ALA A 124 -7.76 -11.98 14.21
C ALA A 124 -9.15 -11.97 13.57
N ALA A 125 -9.93 -12.96 13.88
CA ALA A 125 -11.30 -13.08 13.39
C ALA A 125 -12.21 -12.00 14.02
#